data_5bc756abf699180c73a136991427df17
#
_entry.id   5bc756abf699180c73a136991427df17
#
_cell.length_a   1.000
_cell.length_b   1.000
_cell.length_c   1.000
_cell.angle_alpha   90.00
_cell.angle_beta   90.00
_cell.angle_gamma   90.00
#
_symmetry.space_group_name_H-M   'P 1'
#
loop_
_entity.id
_entity.type
_entity.pdbx_description
1 polymer ?
#
loop_
_entity_poly.entity_id
_entity_poly.type
_entity_poly.pdbx_seq_one_letter_code
_entity_poly.pdbx_strand_id
1 'polypeptide(L)'
;DVEKRYRQRYLDLIVNPQSRKTFRTRALLVSSIRRWLDEKGFLEIETPVLQSEAGGADARPFITHHNTLDLPLYLRIATELHLKRLVVGGFQRVYELGRIFRNEGISTRHNPEFTSVEIYEAFADYLDMMDLTEKLLSSICEQICGSTKINYQDQEIDLKPPWRRATMHQLVKEFTGIDFELFKDNLDEARAEMLHKGLQVPEKADSVGRLLNEAFEQVVEPKLVQP
;
A
#
# COMPACT_ATOMS: atom_id res chain seq x y z
N ASP A 1 -1.91 -16.45 -26.75
CA ASP A 1 -2.67 -17.07 -25.66
C ASP A 1 -2.09 -16.63 -24.31
N VAL A 2 -2.90 -15.91 -23.52
CA VAL A 2 -2.51 -15.33 -22.23
C VAL A 2 -2.19 -16.43 -21.21
N GLU A 3 -2.99 -17.48 -21.18
CA GLU A 3 -2.79 -18.62 -20.25
C GLU A 3 -1.44 -19.32 -20.51
N LYS A 4 -1.10 -19.52 -21.77
CA LYS A 4 0.19 -20.10 -22.15
C LYS A 4 1.37 -19.24 -21.73
N ARG A 5 1.25 -17.91 -21.79
CA ARG A 5 2.27 -16.95 -21.31
C ARG A 5 2.53 -17.09 -19.80
N TYR A 6 1.49 -17.33 -19.00
CA TYR A 6 1.64 -17.51 -17.56
C TYR A 6 2.19 -18.89 -17.18
N ARG A 7 1.74 -19.93 -17.84
CA ARG A 7 2.20 -21.32 -17.61
C ARG A 7 3.64 -21.55 -18.06
N GLN A 8 4.04 -20.92 -19.16
CA GLN A 8 5.37 -21.05 -19.76
C GLN A 8 6.08 -19.68 -19.79
N ARG A 9 6.32 -19.10 -18.61
CA ARG A 9 6.91 -17.77 -18.49
C ARG A 9 8.24 -17.63 -19.21
N TYR A 10 9.05 -18.69 -19.27
CA TYR A 10 10.32 -18.69 -19.99
C TYR A 10 10.14 -18.48 -21.50
N LEU A 11 9.10 -19.05 -22.12
CA LEU A 11 8.78 -18.79 -23.53
C LEU A 11 8.25 -17.36 -23.73
N ASP A 12 7.40 -16.86 -22.83
CA ASP A 12 6.95 -15.47 -22.86
C ASP A 12 8.14 -14.50 -22.82
N LEU A 13 9.14 -14.77 -21.98
CA LEU A 13 10.37 -13.96 -21.90
C LEU A 13 11.24 -14.03 -23.15
N ILE A 14 11.24 -15.16 -23.87
CA ILE A 14 11.98 -15.29 -25.14
C ILE A 14 11.30 -14.47 -26.25
N VAL A 15 9.99 -14.57 -26.38
CA VAL A 15 9.26 -14.01 -27.54
C VAL A 15 8.73 -12.60 -27.31
N ASN A 16 8.59 -12.14 -26.06
CA ASN A 16 8.02 -10.84 -25.72
C ASN A 16 9.05 -9.90 -25.07
N PRO A 17 9.67 -8.97 -25.81
CA PRO A 17 10.57 -7.97 -25.26
C PRO A 17 9.93 -7.12 -24.15
N GLN A 18 8.62 -6.85 -24.25
CA GLN A 18 7.88 -6.09 -23.26
C GLN A 18 7.82 -6.81 -21.90
N SER A 19 7.60 -8.12 -21.88
CA SER A 19 7.66 -8.91 -20.66
C SER A 19 9.04 -8.81 -20.01
N ARG A 20 10.12 -8.95 -20.79
CA ARG A 20 11.50 -8.76 -20.29
C ARG A 20 11.74 -7.35 -19.72
N LYS A 21 11.22 -6.32 -20.40
CA LYS A 21 11.31 -4.94 -19.94
C LYS A 21 10.63 -4.79 -18.57
N THR A 22 9.42 -5.32 -18.39
CA THR A 22 8.68 -5.27 -17.13
C THR A 22 9.47 -5.92 -15.98
N PHE A 23 10.04 -7.12 -16.18
CA PHE A 23 10.84 -7.78 -15.16
C PHE A 23 12.11 -7.01 -14.80
N ARG A 24 12.80 -6.44 -15.80
CA ARG A 24 13.97 -5.59 -15.58
C ARG A 24 13.62 -4.32 -14.82
N THR A 25 12.55 -3.64 -15.23
CA THR A 25 12.07 -2.42 -14.55
C THR A 25 11.72 -2.72 -13.08
N ARG A 26 11.04 -3.84 -12.81
CA ARG A 26 10.76 -4.27 -11.44
C ARG A 26 12.03 -4.49 -10.62
N ALA A 27 13.02 -5.17 -11.18
CA ALA A 27 14.30 -5.41 -10.49
C ALA A 27 15.03 -4.09 -10.20
N LEU A 28 15.06 -3.17 -11.16
CA LEU A 28 15.61 -1.82 -10.99
C LEU A 28 14.86 -1.02 -9.93
N LEU A 29 13.53 -1.07 -9.93
CA LEU A 29 12.69 -0.41 -8.93
C LEU A 29 13.06 -0.85 -7.51
N VAL A 30 13.09 -2.17 -7.27
CA VAL A 30 13.41 -2.74 -5.95
C VAL A 30 14.83 -2.34 -5.50
N SER A 31 15.82 -2.43 -6.38
CA SER A 31 17.19 -2.04 -6.03
C SER A 31 17.36 -0.53 -5.86
N SER A 32 16.57 0.29 -6.57
CA SER A 32 16.58 1.75 -6.40
C SER A 32 15.95 2.18 -5.08
N ILE A 33 14.86 1.53 -4.65
CA ILE A 33 14.26 1.78 -3.33
C ILE A 33 15.29 1.51 -2.23
N ARG A 34 15.97 0.35 -2.26
CA ARG A 34 17.02 0.02 -1.28
C ARG A 34 18.10 1.07 -1.25
N ARG A 35 18.70 1.37 -2.39
CA ARG A 35 19.79 2.34 -2.49
C ARG A 35 19.39 3.72 -1.97
N TRP A 36 18.20 4.19 -2.34
CA TRP A 36 17.70 5.48 -1.89
C TRP A 36 17.49 5.54 -0.36
N LEU A 37 16.96 4.46 0.24
CA LEU A 37 16.79 4.38 1.70
C LEU A 37 18.13 4.27 2.42
N ASP A 38 19.07 3.46 1.91
CA ASP A 38 20.42 3.33 2.45
C ASP A 38 21.15 4.68 2.45
N GLU A 39 21.06 5.44 1.34
CA GLU A 39 21.64 6.80 1.23
C GLU A 39 21.02 7.80 2.20
N LYS A 40 19.78 7.56 2.67
CA LYS A 40 19.10 8.35 3.71
C LYS A 40 19.39 7.85 5.13
N GLY A 41 20.27 6.84 5.27
CA GLY A 41 20.67 6.30 6.55
C GLY A 41 19.66 5.34 7.19
N PHE A 42 18.74 4.80 6.39
CA PHE A 42 17.88 3.71 6.84
C PHE A 42 18.65 2.39 6.80
N LEU A 43 18.43 1.55 7.80
CA LEU A 43 19.00 0.21 7.89
C LEU A 43 17.97 -0.81 7.38
N GLU A 44 18.35 -1.62 6.39
CA GLU A 44 17.51 -2.75 5.96
C GLU A 44 17.51 -3.85 7.02
N ILE A 45 16.36 -4.32 7.39
CA ILE A 45 16.16 -5.35 8.41
C ILE A 45 15.48 -6.56 7.75
N GLU A 46 15.85 -7.75 8.21
CA GLU A 46 15.14 -8.98 7.92
C GLU A 46 14.45 -9.49 9.19
N THR A 47 13.11 -9.51 9.19
CA THR A 47 12.31 -10.02 10.31
C THR A 47 11.74 -11.40 9.98
N PRO A 48 11.32 -12.20 10.98
CA PRO A 48 10.81 -13.54 10.75
C PRO A 48 9.60 -13.58 9.81
N VAL A 49 9.64 -14.47 8.82
CA VAL A 49 8.51 -14.80 7.95
C VAL A 49 7.50 -15.67 8.68
N LEU A 50 7.98 -16.65 9.48
CA LEU A 50 7.16 -17.49 10.32
C LEU A 50 7.00 -16.85 11.69
N GLN A 51 5.76 -16.64 12.12
CA GLN A 51 5.41 -15.96 13.35
C GLN A 51 4.51 -16.83 14.23
N SER A 52 4.63 -16.70 15.54
CA SER A 52 3.74 -17.37 16.50
C SER A 52 2.34 -16.75 16.53
N GLU A 53 2.24 -15.47 16.17
CA GLU A 53 1.00 -14.71 16.11
C GLU A 53 1.01 -13.80 14.88
N ALA A 54 -0.11 -13.74 14.17
CA ALA A 54 -0.28 -12.79 13.08
C ALA A 54 -0.63 -11.41 13.64
N GLY A 55 -0.04 -10.34 13.09
CA GLY A 55 -0.31 -8.98 13.53
C GLY A 55 0.32 -7.93 12.63
N GLY A 56 0.02 -6.65 12.92
CA GLY A 56 0.52 -5.50 12.17
C GLY A 56 -0.33 -5.11 10.96
N ALA A 57 -1.43 -5.83 10.68
CA ALA A 57 -2.39 -5.51 9.64
C ALA A 57 -3.74 -6.16 9.94
N ASP A 58 -4.80 -5.68 9.29
CA ASP A 58 -6.09 -6.34 9.27
C ASP A 58 -6.18 -7.24 8.02
N ALA A 59 -5.67 -8.47 8.14
CA ALA A 59 -5.62 -9.43 7.05
C ALA A 59 -5.67 -10.88 7.56
N ARG A 60 -6.11 -11.82 6.74
CA ARG A 60 -6.12 -13.24 7.09
C ARG A 60 -4.76 -13.86 6.82
N PRO A 61 -4.11 -14.52 7.80
CA PRO A 61 -2.83 -15.18 7.61
C PRO A 61 -2.98 -16.54 6.92
N PHE A 62 -1.91 -16.99 6.23
CA PHE A 62 -1.70 -18.41 5.97
C PHE A 62 -1.18 -19.08 7.25
N ILE A 63 -1.71 -20.26 7.55
CA ILE A 63 -1.35 -21.03 8.74
C ILE A 63 -0.54 -22.25 8.29
N THR A 64 0.54 -22.53 8.99
CA THR A 64 1.36 -23.73 8.82
C THR A 64 1.62 -24.41 10.16
N HIS A 65 2.29 -25.55 10.18
CA HIS A 65 2.56 -26.31 11.38
C HIS A 65 4.06 -26.63 11.51
N HIS A 66 4.63 -26.38 12.68
CA HIS A 66 6.00 -26.77 12.99
C HIS A 66 6.02 -28.17 13.59
N ASN A 67 6.38 -29.19 12.79
CA ASN A 67 6.26 -30.59 13.17
C ASN A 67 7.01 -30.98 14.47
N THR A 68 8.23 -30.51 14.63
CA THR A 68 9.05 -30.88 15.79
C THR A 68 8.58 -30.22 17.09
N LEU A 69 8.08 -28.99 17.02
CA LEU A 69 7.59 -28.25 18.19
C LEU A 69 6.08 -28.45 18.41
N ASP A 70 5.41 -29.14 17.50
CA ASP A 70 3.97 -29.42 17.51
C ASP A 70 3.14 -28.15 17.77
N LEU A 71 3.40 -27.07 17.02
CA LEU A 71 2.70 -25.83 17.18
C LEU A 71 2.34 -25.16 15.84
N PRO A 72 1.22 -24.43 15.78
CA PRO A 72 0.86 -23.65 14.60
C PRO A 72 1.77 -22.44 14.47
N LEU A 73 2.14 -22.11 13.23
CA LEU A 73 2.82 -20.88 12.86
C LEU A 73 2.05 -20.16 11.75
N TYR A 74 2.24 -18.87 11.66
CA TYR A 74 1.59 -18.01 10.69
C TYR A 74 2.63 -17.40 9.76
N LEU A 75 2.34 -17.37 8.45
CA LEU A 75 3.09 -16.53 7.54
C LEU A 75 2.75 -15.06 7.82
N ARG A 76 3.76 -14.20 7.87
CA ARG A 76 3.60 -12.78 8.20
C ARG A 76 2.66 -12.06 7.24
N ILE A 77 1.77 -11.25 7.78
CA ILE A 77 0.85 -10.37 7.06
C ILE A 77 1.34 -8.92 6.99
N ALA A 78 2.35 -8.57 7.78
CA ALA A 78 3.04 -7.29 7.86
C ALA A 78 4.38 -7.47 8.58
N THR A 79 5.27 -6.49 8.48
CA THR A 79 6.56 -6.41 9.22
C THR A 79 6.51 -5.40 10.36
N GLU A 80 5.42 -4.66 10.49
CA GLU A 80 5.20 -3.52 11.40
C GLU A 80 5.68 -3.76 12.82
N LEU A 81 5.17 -4.80 13.48
CA LEU A 81 5.41 -5.00 14.91
C LEU A 81 6.89 -5.27 15.23
N HIS A 82 7.58 -5.99 14.34
CA HIS A 82 9.00 -6.25 14.50
C HIS A 82 9.84 -4.98 14.28
N LEU A 83 9.53 -4.19 13.25
CA LEU A 83 10.23 -2.94 12.98
C LEU A 83 10.00 -1.91 14.07
N LYS A 84 8.79 -1.79 14.60
CA LYS A 84 8.51 -0.94 15.77
C LYS A 84 9.30 -1.35 17.01
N ARG A 85 9.46 -2.65 17.28
CA ARG A 85 10.31 -3.14 18.40
C ARG A 85 11.76 -2.73 18.22
N LEU A 86 12.28 -2.69 17.00
CA LEU A 86 13.63 -2.23 16.73
C LEU A 86 13.79 -0.73 16.98
N VAL A 87 12.79 0.07 16.63
CA VAL A 87 12.77 1.50 16.95
C VAL A 87 12.74 1.71 18.48
N VAL A 88 11.92 0.96 19.21
CA VAL A 88 11.93 0.96 20.70
C VAL A 88 13.29 0.54 21.23
N GLY A 89 13.96 -0.40 20.56
CA GLY A 89 15.32 -0.87 20.88
C GLY A 89 16.44 0.12 20.58
N GLY A 90 16.12 1.31 20.01
CA GLY A 90 17.08 2.40 19.79
C GLY A 90 17.53 2.60 18.35
N PHE A 91 17.06 1.81 17.38
CA PHE A 91 17.31 2.12 15.97
C PHE A 91 16.48 3.32 15.54
N GLN A 92 17.12 4.31 14.94
CA GLN A 92 16.43 5.55 14.53
C GLN A 92 15.70 5.41 13.21
N ARG A 93 16.26 4.67 12.24
CA ARG A 93 15.74 4.51 10.88
C ARG A 93 15.90 3.07 10.44
N VAL A 94 14.77 2.41 10.20
CA VAL A 94 14.75 1.02 9.74
C VAL A 94 13.73 0.83 8.63
N TYR A 95 13.99 -0.11 7.73
CA TYR A 95 13.02 -0.56 6.76
C TYR A 95 13.16 -2.06 6.49
N GLU A 96 12.12 -2.66 6.00
CA GLU A 96 12.17 -4.00 5.42
C GLU A 96 11.47 -4.01 4.08
N LEU A 97 12.13 -4.54 3.06
CA LEU A 97 11.58 -4.75 1.74
C LEU A 97 11.52 -6.25 1.47
N GLY A 98 10.32 -6.85 1.59
CA GLY A 98 10.20 -8.30 1.55
C GLY A 98 8.82 -8.80 1.13
N ARG A 99 8.65 -10.12 1.22
CA ARG A 99 7.40 -10.79 0.90
C ARG A 99 6.44 -10.75 2.09
N ILE A 100 5.20 -10.43 1.76
CA ILE A 100 4.05 -10.44 2.67
C ILE A 100 3.02 -11.43 2.11
N PHE A 101 2.28 -12.07 3.01
CA PHE A 101 1.37 -13.16 2.70
C PHE A 101 -0.02 -12.86 3.29
N ARG A 102 -1.06 -12.78 2.46
CA ARG A 102 -2.44 -12.58 2.91
C ARG A 102 -3.35 -13.60 2.26
N ASN A 103 -4.03 -14.41 3.07
CA ASN A 103 -4.93 -15.47 2.63
C ASN A 103 -6.33 -14.92 2.33
N GLU A 104 -6.40 -14.13 1.27
CA GLU A 104 -7.59 -13.40 0.84
C GLU A 104 -7.89 -13.65 -0.64
N GLY A 105 -8.94 -13.02 -1.16
CA GLY A 105 -9.35 -13.17 -2.55
C GLY A 105 -8.28 -12.67 -3.54
N ILE A 106 -8.21 -13.31 -4.71
CA ILE A 106 -7.32 -12.93 -5.80
C ILE A 106 -8.06 -11.99 -6.76
N SER A 107 -7.43 -10.91 -7.16
CA SER A 107 -7.91 -9.99 -8.19
C SER A 107 -6.76 -9.49 -9.06
N THR A 108 -7.04 -8.63 -10.02
CA THR A 108 -6.00 -7.96 -10.82
C THR A 108 -5.08 -7.06 -10.00
N ARG A 109 -5.51 -6.64 -8.81
CA ARG A 109 -4.76 -5.79 -7.87
C ARG A 109 -4.27 -6.53 -6.63
N HIS A 110 -4.82 -7.70 -6.32
CA HIS A 110 -4.53 -8.46 -5.10
C HIS A 110 -3.97 -9.82 -5.42
N ASN A 111 -2.80 -10.10 -4.89
CA ASN A 111 -2.15 -11.40 -4.96
C ASN A 111 -1.88 -11.88 -3.52
N PRO A 112 -2.08 -13.17 -3.20
CA PRO A 112 -1.89 -13.68 -1.83
C PRO A 112 -0.44 -13.56 -1.34
N GLU A 113 0.52 -13.45 -2.25
CA GLU A 113 1.92 -13.18 -1.99
C GLU A 113 2.37 -11.96 -2.78
N PHE A 114 2.85 -10.93 -2.11
CA PHE A 114 3.29 -9.69 -2.74
C PHE A 114 4.52 -9.10 -2.04
N THR A 115 5.21 -8.19 -2.72
CA THR A 115 6.34 -7.46 -2.15
C THR A 115 5.85 -6.15 -1.56
N SER A 116 6.22 -5.89 -0.31
CA SER A 116 5.98 -4.63 0.38
C SER A 116 7.28 -4.03 0.87
N VAL A 117 7.31 -2.73 1.06
CA VAL A 117 8.32 -2.02 1.84
C VAL A 117 7.63 -1.30 2.99
N GLU A 118 8.13 -1.52 4.20
CA GLU A 118 7.71 -0.78 5.38
C GLU A 118 8.88 0.01 5.93
N ILE A 119 8.66 1.28 6.27
CA ILE A 119 9.70 2.25 6.64
C ILE A 119 9.31 2.88 7.96
N TYR A 120 10.23 2.89 8.93
CA TYR A 120 10.00 3.45 10.26
C TYR A 120 11.14 4.37 10.65
N GLU A 121 10.79 5.57 11.13
CA GLU A 121 11.74 6.58 11.58
C GLU A 121 11.33 7.10 12.96
N ALA A 122 12.25 7.06 13.92
CA ALA A 122 12.04 7.62 15.24
C ALA A 122 11.92 9.14 15.18
N PHE A 123 11.05 9.72 16.02
CA PHE A 123 10.83 11.17 16.14
C PHE A 123 10.28 11.84 14.87
N ALA A 124 9.88 11.09 13.86
CA ALA A 124 9.20 11.57 12.66
C ALA A 124 7.68 11.51 12.84
N ASP A 125 6.98 12.46 12.24
CA ASP A 125 5.52 12.45 12.17
C ASP A 125 5.02 12.07 10.76
N TYR A 126 3.70 12.13 10.56
CA TYR A 126 3.10 11.78 9.28
C TYR A 126 3.49 12.75 8.15
N LEU A 127 3.81 14.01 8.46
CA LEU A 127 4.27 14.98 7.46
C LEU A 127 5.67 14.63 6.95
N ASP A 128 6.55 14.17 7.86
CA ASP A 128 7.88 13.68 7.48
C ASP A 128 7.77 12.45 6.57
N MET A 129 6.83 11.54 6.86
CA MET A 129 6.61 10.34 6.04
C MET A 129 5.95 10.67 4.69
N MET A 130 5.09 11.68 4.61
CA MET A 130 4.59 12.21 3.34
C MET A 130 5.73 12.76 2.49
N ASP A 131 6.60 13.59 3.06
CA ASP A 131 7.78 14.14 2.39
C ASP A 131 8.75 13.05 1.91
N LEU A 132 8.99 12.04 2.74
CA LEU A 132 9.82 10.90 2.39
C LEU A 132 9.24 10.16 1.20
N THR A 133 7.94 9.84 1.24
CA THR A 133 7.25 9.10 0.17
C THR A 133 7.27 9.87 -1.15
N GLU A 134 6.97 11.15 -1.12
CA GLU A 134 6.99 12.04 -2.28
C GLU A 134 8.37 12.08 -2.93
N LYS A 135 9.42 12.29 -2.13
CA LYS A 135 10.81 12.34 -2.61
C LYS A 135 11.29 10.99 -3.13
N LEU A 136 10.97 9.90 -2.43
CA LEU A 136 11.33 8.53 -2.82
C LEU A 136 10.75 8.19 -4.20
N LEU A 137 9.43 8.32 -4.36
CA LEU A 137 8.76 7.91 -5.59
C LEU A 137 9.11 8.81 -6.78
N SER A 138 9.19 10.13 -6.57
CA SER A 138 9.61 11.06 -7.61
C SER A 138 11.04 10.77 -8.11
N SER A 139 12.00 10.64 -7.18
CA SER A 139 13.40 10.35 -7.50
C SER A 139 13.56 9.03 -8.26
N ILE A 140 12.87 7.97 -7.81
CA ILE A 140 12.95 6.66 -8.46
C ILE A 140 12.30 6.69 -9.84
N CYS A 141 11.19 7.39 -10.00
CA CYS A 141 10.54 7.55 -11.29
C CYS A 141 11.48 8.24 -12.29
N GLU A 142 12.10 9.34 -11.89
CA GLU A 142 13.07 10.06 -12.72
C GLU A 142 14.27 9.17 -13.08
N GLN A 143 14.82 8.42 -12.12
CA GLN A 143 15.95 7.52 -12.33
C GLN A 143 15.63 6.39 -13.32
N ILE A 144 14.44 5.80 -13.25
CA ILE A 144 14.06 4.61 -14.04
C ILE A 144 13.47 5.00 -15.39
N CYS A 145 12.63 6.04 -15.41
CA CYS A 145 11.87 6.46 -16.60
C CYS A 145 12.51 7.63 -17.35
N GLY A 146 13.52 8.31 -16.75
CA GLY A 146 14.13 9.52 -17.29
C GLY A 146 13.24 10.77 -17.17
N SER A 147 12.12 10.68 -16.46
CA SER A 147 11.13 11.74 -16.26
C SER A 147 10.28 11.43 -15.05
N THR A 148 9.71 12.46 -14.39
CA THR A 148 8.67 12.29 -13.36
C THR A 148 7.31 11.95 -13.96
N LYS A 149 7.14 12.14 -15.27
CA LYS A 149 5.90 11.82 -16.00
C LYS A 149 5.92 10.42 -16.56
N ILE A 150 4.88 9.66 -16.27
CA ILE A 150 4.65 8.31 -16.76
C ILE A 150 3.26 8.18 -17.37
N ASN A 151 3.11 7.26 -18.33
CA ASN A 151 1.82 6.88 -18.86
C ASN A 151 1.40 5.54 -18.24
N TYR A 152 0.22 5.51 -17.62
CA TYR A 152 -0.38 4.31 -17.08
C TYR A 152 -1.86 4.24 -17.46
N GLN A 153 -2.26 3.16 -18.13
CA GLN A 153 -3.65 2.96 -18.61
C GLN A 153 -4.21 4.17 -19.38
N ASP A 154 -3.43 4.66 -20.34
CA ASP A 154 -3.76 5.82 -21.20
C ASP A 154 -3.89 7.17 -20.47
N GLN A 155 -3.44 7.24 -19.22
CA GLN A 155 -3.40 8.48 -18.44
C GLN A 155 -1.95 8.89 -18.15
N GLU A 156 -1.64 10.17 -18.34
CA GLU A 156 -0.37 10.74 -17.91
C GLU A 156 -0.45 11.04 -16.40
N ILE A 157 0.52 10.50 -15.64
CA ILE A 157 0.68 10.75 -14.21
C ILE A 157 1.99 11.52 -14.03
N ASP A 158 1.96 12.66 -13.35
CA ASP A 158 3.15 13.45 -13.03
C ASP A 158 3.49 13.32 -11.54
N LEU A 159 4.57 12.59 -11.25
CA LEU A 159 5.09 12.39 -9.89
C LEU A 159 5.99 13.54 -9.42
N LYS A 160 5.99 14.68 -10.12
CA LYS A 160 6.80 15.85 -9.74
C LYS A 160 6.27 16.49 -8.45
N PRO A 161 7.13 16.72 -7.44
CA PRO A 161 6.76 17.48 -6.26
C PRO A 161 6.43 18.95 -6.56
N PRO A 162 5.63 19.65 -5.72
CA PRO A 162 4.95 19.13 -4.53
C PRO A 162 3.66 18.39 -4.88
N TRP A 163 3.37 17.30 -4.16
CA TRP A 163 2.11 16.59 -4.28
C TRP A 163 1.00 17.27 -3.50
N ARG A 164 -0.24 17.12 -3.97
CA ARG A 164 -1.40 17.63 -3.27
C ARG A 164 -1.58 16.91 -1.93
N ARG A 165 -1.77 17.68 -0.85
CA ARG A 165 -2.09 17.16 0.48
C ARG A 165 -3.50 17.56 0.84
N ALA A 166 -4.35 16.59 1.11
CA ALA A 166 -5.73 16.80 1.49
C ALA A 166 -6.18 15.72 2.48
N THR A 167 -7.03 16.10 3.43
CA THR A 167 -7.63 15.12 4.35
C THR A 167 -8.73 14.33 3.65
N MET A 168 -9.06 13.15 4.17
CA MET A 168 -10.18 12.34 3.68
C MET A 168 -11.50 13.14 3.74
N HIS A 169 -11.74 13.90 4.81
CA HIS A 169 -12.89 14.78 4.95
C HIS A 169 -12.98 15.83 3.83
N GLN A 170 -11.85 16.51 3.56
CA GLN A 170 -11.79 17.50 2.48
C GLN A 170 -12.09 16.88 1.12
N LEU A 171 -11.50 15.74 0.82
CA LEU A 171 -11.72 15.05 -0.45
C LEU A 171 -13.17 14.57 -0.60
N VAL A 172 -13.74 13.94 0.43
CA VAL A 172 -15.15 13.50 0.36
C VAL A 172 -16.07 14.70 0.18
N LYS A 173 -15.87 15.79 0.93
CA LYS A 173 -16.64 17.02 0.75
C LYS A 173 -16.52 17.60 -0.66
N GLU A 174 -15.31 17.63 -1.22
CA GLU A 174 -15.05 18.13 -2.58
C GLU A 174 -15.79 17.32 -3.65
N PHE A 175 -15.75 15.99 -3.56
CA PHE A 175 -16.27 15.11 -4.59
C PHE A 175 -17.75 14.74 -4.45
N THR A 176 -18.31 14.77 -3.24
CA THR A 176 -19.69 14.38 -2.95
C THR A 176 -20.58 15.55 -2.51
N GLY A 177 -19.98 16.64 -2.01
CA GLY A 177 -20.67 17.73 -1.35
C GLY A 177 -21.09 17.44 0.09
N ILE A 178 -20.77 16.26 0.64
CA ILE A 178 -21.11 15.86 2.00
C ILE A 178 -20.01 16.33 2.95
N ASP A 179 -20.37 17.10 3.96
CA ASP A 179 -19.47 17.53 5.02
C ASP A 179 -19.64 16.66 6.26
N PHE A 180 -18.85 15.61 6.37
CA PHE A 180 -18.93 14.66 7.48
C PHE A 180 -18.55 15.25 8.85
N GLU A 181 -17.84 16.38 8.88
CA GLU A 181 -17.51 17.07 10.14
C GLU A 181 -18.75 17.64 10.84
N LEU A 182 -19.82 17.94 10.08
CA LEU A 182 -21.06 18.47 10.62
C LEU A 182 -21.85 17.42 11.41
N PHE A 183 -21.70 16.15 11.07
CA PHE A 183 -22.48 15.09 11.71
C PHE A 183 -21.95 14.71 13.09
N LYS A 184 -20.69 14.99 13.40
CA LYS A 184 -20.00 14.53 14.63
C LYS A 184 -20.21 13.03 14.84
N ASP A 185 -21.03 12.65 15.82
CA ASP A 185 -21.38 11.26 16.13
C ASP A 185 -22.80 10.87 15.69
N ASN A 186 -23.52 11.75 14.96
CA ASN A 186 -24.87 11.49 14.50
C ASN A 186 -24.88 10.57 13.27
N LEU A 187 -24.89 9.28 13.53
CA LEU A 187 -24.83 8.23 12.52
C LEU A 187 -26.06 8.24 11.59
N ASP A 188 -27.24 8.51 12.13
CA ASP A 188 -28.51 8.48 11.37
C ASP A 188 -28.57 9.62 10.35
N GLU A 189 -28.14 10.80 10.74
CA GLU A 189 -28.06 11.96 9.85
C GLU A 189 -27.02 11.74 8.74
N ALA A 190 -25.85 11.21 9.07
CA ALA A 190 -24.82 10.88 8.09
C ALA A 190 -25.32 9.81 7.08
N ARG A 191 -26.04 8.79 7.55
CA ARG A 191 -26.68 7.77 6.69
C ARG A 191 -27.71 8.39 5.75
N ALA A 192 -28.56 9.24 6.29
CA ALA A 192 -29.62 9.89 5.51
C ALA A 192 -29.01 10.78 4.40
N GLU A 193 -27.97 11.54 4.70
CA GLU A 193 -27.31 12.39 3.71
C GLU A 193 -26.59 11.56 2.63
N MET A 194 -25.92 10.47 2.98
CA MET A 194 -25.33 9.56 1.99
C MET A 194 -26.38 9.00 1.03
N LEU A 195 -27.51 8.53 1.56
CA LEU A 195 -28.61 8.02 0.74
C LEU A 195 -29.21 9.12 -0.14
N HIS A 196 -29.39 10.34 0.38
CA HIS A 196 -29.85 11.50 -0.39
C HIS A 196 -28.91 11.82 -1.57
N LYS A 197 -27.60 11.61 -1.41
CA LYS A 197 -26.61 11.76 -2.48
C LYS A 197 -26.46 10.52 -3.37
N GLY A 198 -27.26 9.48 -3.18
CA GLY A 198 -27.25 8.26 -3.97
C GLY A 198 -26.07 7.33 -3.71
N LEU A 199 -25.40 7.48 -2.55
CA LEU A 199 -24.32 6.61 -2.13
C LEU A 199 -24.87 5.35 -1.45
N GLN A 200 -24.13 4.26 -1.56
CA GLN A 200 -24.45 3.03 -0.83
C GLN A 200 -24.09 3.20 0.65
N VAL A 201 -24.94 2.70 1.53
CA VAL A 201 -24.71 2.72 2.97
C VAL A 201 -24.63 1.27 3.47
N PRO A 202 -23.49 0.83 4.00
CA PRO A 202 -23.35 -0.51 4.54
C PRO A 202 -24.28 -0.70 5.76
N GLU A 203 -24.98 -1.85 5.81
CA GLU A 203 -25.85 -2.20 6.94
C GLU A 203 -25.08 -2.23 8.28
N LYS A 204 -23.82 -2.65 8.24
CA LYS A 204 -22.97 -2.82 9.43
C LYS A 204 -22.12 -1.59 9.78
N ALA A 205 -22.30 -0.46 9.12
CA ALA A 205 -21.56 0.74 9.50
C ALA A 205 -22.08 1.22 10.88
N ASP A 206 -21.21 1.25 11.86
CA ASP A 206 -21.47 1.54 13.27
C ASP A 206 -20.94 2.91 13.72
N SER A 207 -20.32 3.66 12.82
CA SER A 207 -19.77 4.98 13.10
C SER A 207 -19.76 5.89 11.88
N VAL A 208 -19.78 7.20 12.13
CA VAL A 208 -19.64 8.24 11.09
C VAL A 208 -18.32 8.09 10.33
N GLY A 209 -17.25 7.70 11.01
CA GLY A 209 -15.97 7.45 10.38
C GLY A 209 -15.99 6.29 9.36
N ARG A 210 -16.76 5.22 9.61
CA ARG A 210 -16.96 4.16 8.62
C ARG A 210 -17.77 4.61 7.43
N LEU A 211 -18.77 5.45 7.64
CA LEU A 211 -19.54 6.05 6.53
C LEU A 211 -18.69 6.99 5.69
N LEU A 212 -17.83 7.79 6.31
CA LEU A 212 -16.84 8.62 5.61
C LEU A 212 -15.91 7.77 4.75
N ASN A 213 -15.37 6.68 5.31
CA ASN A 213 -14.50 5.77 4.55
C ASN A 213 -15.24 5.14 3.36
N GLU A 214 -16.48 4.71 3.56
CA GLU A 214 -17.31 4.15 2.48
C GLU A 214 -17.56 5.17 1.36
N ALA A 215 -17.91 6.40 1.71
CA ALA A 215 -18.08 7.48 0.73
C ALA A 215 -16.77 7.77 -0.03
N PHE A 216 -15.64 7.71 0.66
CA PHE A 216 -14.33 7.86 0.06
C PHE A 216 -14.03 6.75 -0.95
N GLU A 217 -14.19 5.49 -0.58
CA GLU A 217 -13.93 4.33 -1.45
C GLU A 217 -14.84 4.33 -2.69
N GLN A 218 -16.12 4.71 -2.54
CA GLN A 218 -17.05 4.73 -3.66
C GLN A 218 -16.80 5.85 -4.67
N VAL A 219 -16.42 7.04 -4.23
CA VAL A 219 -16.46 8.24 -5.08
C VAL A 219 -15.10 8.89 -5.27
N VAL A 220 -14.26 8.89 -4.24
CA VAL A 220 -12.99 9.62 -4.24
C VAL A 220 -11.86 8.75 -4.77
N GLU A 221 -11.65 7.58 -4.18
CA GLU A 221 -10.51 6.71 -4.49
C GLU A 221 -10.38 6.40 -6.00
N PRO A 222 -11.47 6.07 -6.74
CA PRO A 222 -11.38 5.83 -8.18
C PRO A 222 -10.92 7.03 -9.02
N LYS A 223 -11.00 8.25 -8.45
CA LYS A 223 -10.65 9.50 -9.13
C LYS A 223 -9.27 10.04 -8.73
N LEU A 224 -8.63 9.44 -7.73
CA LEU A 224 -7.28 9.80 -7.30
C LEU A 224 -6.25 9.18 -8.25
N VAL A 225 -6.00 9.85 -9.37
CA VAL A 225 -5.05 9.42 -10.39
C VAL A 225 -3.71 10.15 -10.24
N GLN A 226 -3.75 11.43 -9.92
CA GLN A 226 -2.56 12.24 -9.66
C GLN A 226 -2.19 12.19 -8.18
N PRO A 227 -0.89 12.19 -7.88
CA PRO A 227 -0.43 12.24 -6.49
C PRO A 227 -0.65 13.60 -5.84
#